data_03b939e0614b6a1a44ce01d7ad9f31b9
#
_entry.id   03b939e0614b6a1a44ce01d7ad9f31b9
#
_cell.length_a   1.000
_cell.length_b   1.000
_cell.length_c   1.000
_cell.angle_alpha   90.00
_cell.angle_beta   90.00
_cell.angle_gamma   90.00
#
_symmetry.space_group_name_H-M   'P 1'
#
loop_
_entity.id
_entity.type
_entity.pdbx_description
1 polymer ?
#
loop_
_entity_poly.entity_id
_entity_poly.type
_entity_poly.pdbx_seq_one_letter_code
_entity_poly.pdbx_strand_id
1 'polypeptide(L)'
;YPKNKLICNQTDFKNIIIILIDSLNSQSFDTEFFPLLSKVADENLVFTNHHSGSNTTRYGVFSIFYGIYGNYFDAAITNHKPPVLLSELRKNGYEVQAFSSSQLYRPEFYQNVFLDIPNLRTKSYGDNSHERDNDAIKDFKDFMANKNNGYKAKFAFVFLDQLHSLQ
;
A
#
# COMPACT_ATOMS: atom_id res chain seq x y z
N TYR A 1 16.55 -13.94 0.17
CA TYR A 1 15.14 -13.63 -0.06
C TYR A 1 14.93 -13.00 -1.40
N PRO A 2 14.17 -13.60 -2.28
CA PRO A 2 14.05 -15.05 -2.45
C PRO A 2 15.39 -15.68 -2.87
N LYS A 3 15.55 -16.99 -2.64
CA LYS A 3 16.80 -17.70 -3.01
C LYS A 3 16.94 -17.88 -4.53
N ASN A 4 15.81 -18.01 -5.22
CA ASN A 4 15.76 -18.23 -6.66
C ASN A 4 15.23 -16.98 -7.37
N LYS A 5 15.68 -16.77 -8.62
CA LYS A 5 15.15 -15.72 -9.47
C LYS A 5 13.68 -16.00 -9.78
N LEU A 6 12.82 -15.01 -9.57
CA LEU A 6 11.45 -15.08 -10.02
C LEU A 6 11.37 -14.88 -11.53
N ILE A 7 10.55 -15.69 -12.18
CA ILE A 7 10.24 -15.57 -13.60
C ILE A 7 8.75 -15.33 -13.71
N CYS A 8 8.36 -14.13 -14.13
CA CYS A 8 6.97 -13.75 -14.35
C CYS A 8 6.73 -13.61 -15.84
N ASN A 9 5.90 -14.51 -16.41
CA ASN A 9 5.49 -14.47 -17.81
C ASN A 9 4.05 -13.96 -17.87
N GLN A 10 3.86 -12.66 -17.66
CA GLN A 10 2.55 -12.04 -17.69
C GLN A 10 2.21 -11.54 -19.09
N THR A 11 1.06 -11.92 -19.61
CA THR A 11 0.54 -11.50 -20.93
C THR A 11 -0.66 -10.55 -20.82
N ASP A 12 -1.41 -10.60 -19.72
CA ASP A 12 -2.55 -9.73 -19.43
C ASP A 12 -2.19 -8.82 -18.23
N PHE A 13 -2.15 -7.51 -18.49
CA PHE A 13 -1.76 -6.51 -17.50
C PHE A 13 -2.98 -5.74 -17.01
N LYS A 14 -3.32 -5.92 -15.74
CA LYS A 14 -4.39 -5.18 -15.06
C LYS A 14 -3.80 -4.24 -14.03
N ASN A 15 -4.46 -3.11 -13.81
CA ASN A 15 -4.10 -2.24 -12.70
C ASN A 15 -4.31 -2.97 -11.37
N ILE A 16 -3.39 -2.77 -10.44
CA ILE A 16 -3.43 -3.33 -9.10
C ILE A 16 -3.51 -2.18 -8.11
N ILE A 17 -4.53 -2.17 -7.26
CA ILE A 17 -4.73 -1.15 -6.24
C ILE A 17 -4.85 -1.85 -4.90
N ILE A 18 -4.01 -1.47 -3.95
CA ILE A 18 -4.10 -1.88 -2.54
C ILE A 18 -4.50 -0.64 -1.75
N ILE A 19 -5.66 -0.69 -1.08
CA ILE A 19 -6.11 0.34 -0.16
C ILE A 19 -6.01 -0.23 1.25
N LEU A 20 -5.22 0.42 2.09
CA LEU A 20 -5.07 0.08 3.50
C LEU A 20 -5.65 1.21 4.34
N ILE A 21 -6.60 0.86 5.21
CA ILE A 21 -7.20 1.78 6.16
C ILE A 21 -6.65 1.40 7.54
N ASP A 22 -5.84 2.30 8.12
CA ASP A 22 -5.21 2.04 9.41
C ASP A 22 -6.27 1.97 10.52
N SER A 23 -6.04 1.11 11.50
CA SER A 23 -6.94 0.88 12.64
C SER A 23 -8.33 0.30 12.31
N LEU A 24 -8.67 0.05 11.05
CA LEU A 24 -9.90 -0.67 10.70
C LEU A 24 -9.73 -2.16 11.00
N ASN A 25 -10.55 -2.68 11.90
CA ASN A 25 -10.58 -4.09 12.27
C ASN A 25 -11.95 -4.73 11.95
N SER A 26 -12.00 -6.06 11.94
CA SER A 26 -13.22 -6.79 11.58
C SER A 26 -14.40 -6.54 12.52
N GLN A 27 -14.16 -6.15 13.78
CA GLN A 27 -15.21 -5.84 14.73
C GLN A 27 -15.81 -4.44 14.51
N SER A 28 -15.01 -3.53 13.96
CA SER A 28 -15.45 -2.17 13.61
C SER A 28 -16.07 -2.10 12.23
N PHE A 29 -15.97 -3.18 11.43
CA PHE A 29 -16.58 -3.23 10.10
C PHE A 29 -18.07 -3.49 10.23
N ASP A 30 -18.85 -2.44 10.10
CA ASP A 30 -20.30 -2.44 10.21
C ASP A 30 -20.95 -1.77 9.00
N THR A 31 -22.09 -2.30 8.57
CA THR A 31 -22.83 -1.78 7.42
C THR A 31 -23.36 -0.37 7.64
N GLU A 32 -23.65 0.00 8.88
CA GLU A 32 -24.11 1.35 9.24
C GLU A 32 -22.98 2.37 9.10
N PHE A 33 -21.78 2.05 9.58
CA PHE A 33 -20.62 2.95 9.53
C PHE A 33 -19.88 2.94 8.20
N PHE A 34 -19.89 1.80 7.49
CA PHE A 34 -19.14 1.62 6.24
C PHE A 34 -20.02 1.09 5.10
N PRO A 35 -21.12 1.78 4.73
CA PRO A 35 -22.08 1.25 3.75
C PRO A 35 -21.47 1.01 2.37
N LEU A 36 -20.50 1.82 1.92
CA LEU A 36 -19.84 1.62 0.63
C LEU A 36 -18.88 0.42 0.64
N LEU A 37 -18.13 0.22 1.74
CA LEU A 37 -17.28 -0.95 1.87
C LEU A 37 -18.10 -2.23 1.98
N SER A 38 -19.23 -2.20 2.67
CA SER A 38 -20.16 -3.33 2.76
C SER A 38 -20.67 -3.72 1.38
N LYS A 39 -21.06 -2.74 0.56
CA LYS A 39 -21.46 -3.01 -0.83
C LYS A 39 -20.32 -3.64 -1.64
N VAL A 40 -19.10 -3.15 -1.51
CA VAL A 40 -17.93 -3.76 -2.17
C VAL A 40 -17.71 -5.20 -1.69
N ALA A 41 -17.90 -5.46 -0.39
CA ALA A 41 -17.77 -6.80 0.18
C ALA A 41 -18.83 -7.76 -0.36
N ASP A 42 -20.08 -7.31 -0.49
CA ASP A 42 -21.19 -8.12 -1.04
C ASP A 42 -20.98 -8.53 -2.49
N GLU A 43 -20.29 -7.71 -3.26
CA GLU A 43 -20.05 -7.92 -4.70
C GLU A 43 -18.70 -8.62 -5.01
N ASN A 44 -17.86 -8.88 -3.99
CA ASN A 44 -16.49 -9.36 -4.17
C ASN A 44 -16.10 -10.46 -3.17
N LEU A 45 -14.86 -10.92 -3.26
CA LEU A 45 -14.29 -11.90 -2.33
C LEU A 45 -13.95 -11.25 -0.99
N VAL A 46 -14.45 -11.84 0.09
CA VAL A 46 -14.15 -11.42 1.46
C VAL A 46 -13.36 -12.51 2.18
N PHE A 47 -12.21 -12.16 2.74
CA PHE A 47 -11.39 -13.07 3.55
C PHE A 47 -11.70 -12.86 5.03
N THR A 48 -12.57 -13.67 5.58
CA THR A 48 -13.06 -13.55 6.98
C THR A 48 -12.08 -14.07 8.03
N ASN A 49 -11.07 -14.82 7.62
CA ASN A 49 -10.03 -15.38 8.50
C ASN A 49 -8.63 -14.91 8.10
N HIS A 50 -8.53 -13.64 7.71
CA HIS A 50 -7.25 -13.01 7.41
C HIS A 50 -6.64 -12.41 8.67
N HIS A 51 -5.34 -12.64 8.87
CA HIS A 51 -4.59 -12.08 9.99
C HIS A 51 -3.48 -11.17 9.49
N SER A 52 -3.34 -10.01 10.13
CA SER A 52 -2.21 -9.13 9.87
C SER A 52 -0.89 -9.79 10.28
N GLY A 53 0.19 -9.47 9.59
CA GLY A 53 1.54 -9.90 9.98
C GLY A 53 2.04 -9.25 11.29
N SER A 54 1.34 -8.23 11.80
CA SER A 54 1.61 -7.57 13.07
C SER A 54 0.42 -6.71 13.51
N ASN A 55 0.40 -6.35 14.79
CA ASN A 55 -0.51 -5.37 15.38
C ASN A 55 0.02 -3.92 15.33
N THR A 56 1.12 -3.68 14.63
CA THR A 56 1.67 -2.34 14.41
C THR A 56 1.74 -2.04 12.93
N THR A 57 1.48 -0.79 12.55
CA THR A 57 1.54 -0.31 11.17
C THR A 57 2.89 -0.61 10.51
N ARG A 58 3.99 -0.38 11.23
CA ARG A 58 5.37 -0.62 10.77
C ARG A 58 5.56 -2.02 10.21
N TYR A 59 5.22 -3.04 11.00
CA TYR A 59 5.46 -4.44 10.66
C TYR A 59 4.31 -5.03 9.83
N GLY A 60 3.08 -4.52 9.99
CA GLY A 60 1.95 -4.90 9.17
C GLY A 60 2.15 -4.54 7.70
N VAL A 61 2.46 -3.28 7.40
CA VAL A 61 2.77 -2.83 6.04
C VAL A 61 3.99 -3.56 5.47
N PHE A 62 5.06 -3.70 6.26
CA PHE A 62 6.23 -4.45 5.84
C PHE A 62 5.87 -5.88 5.41
N SER A 63 5.08 -6.60 6.19
CA SER A 63 4.72 -7.98 5.88
C SER A 63 3.86 -8.11 4.63
N ILE A 64 3.00 -7.12 4.33
CA ILE A 64 2.21 -7.07 3.07
C ILE A 64 3.15 -7.08 1.85
N PHE A 65 4.18 -6.25 1.87
CA PHE A 65 5.06 -6.05 0.71
C PHE A 65 6.19 -7.08 0.60
N TYR A 66 6.73 -7.54 1.73
CA TYR A 66 7.84 -8.49 1.74
C TYR A 66 7.40 -9.96 1.81
N GLY A 67 6.16 -10.24 2.26
CA GLY A 67 5.68 -11.60 2.47
C GLY A 67 6.39 -12.36 3.59
N ILE A 68 7.05 -11.64 4.51
CA ILE A 68 7.77 -12.18 5.68
C ILE A 68 7.45 -11.35 6.93
N TYR A 69 7.80 -11.87 8.10
CA TYR A 69 7.52 -11.21 9.38
C TYR A 69 8.30 -9.91 9.56
N GLY A 70 7.73 -8.98 10.35
CA GLY A 70 8.24 -7.63 10.58
C GLY A 70 9.60 -7.56 11.31
N ASN A 71 10.07 -8.64 11.94
CA ASN A 71 11.39 -8.70 12.59
C ASN A 71 12.57 -8.51 11.62
N TYR A 72 12.32 -8.58 10.31
CA TYR A 72 13.33 -8.28 9.27
C TYR A 72 13.31 -6.82 8.80
N PHE A 73 12.48 -5.97 9.39
CA PHE A 73 12.30 -4.57 8.98
C PHE A 73 13.62 -3.78 8.99
N ASP A 74 14.34 -3.83 10.11
CA ASP A 74 15.61 -3.11 10.26
C ASP A 74 16.70 -3.69 9.36
N ALA A 75 16.70 -5.00 9.15
CA ALA A 75 17.63 -5.64 8.21
C ALA A 75 17.38 -5.19 6.75
N ALA A 76 16.12 -4.97 6.37
CA ALA A 76 15.79 -4.45 5.04
C ALA A 76 16.30 -3.01 4.85
N ILE A 77 16.18 -2.15 5.87
CA ILE A 77 16.75 -0.80 5.86
C ILE A 77 18.27 -0.85 5.75
N THR A 78 18.93 -1.56 6.67
CA THR A 78 20.39 -1.63 6.73
C THR A 78 21.02 -2.15 5.44
N ASN A 79 20.36 -3.09 4.78
CA ASN A 79 20.87 -3.69 3.54
C ASN A 79 20.31 -3.03 2.28
N HIS A 80 19.52 -1.95 2.39
CA HIS A 80 18.86 -1.28 1.25
C HIS A 80 18.16 -2.28 0.32
N LYS A 81 17.35 -3.17 0.90
CA LYS A 81 16.66 -4.24 0.16
C LYS A 81 15.18 -3.87 -0.04
N PRO A 82 14.77 -3.48 -1.27
CA PRO A 82 13.36 -3.25 -1.58
C PRO A 82 12.58 -4.57 -1.60
N PRO A 83 11.25 -4.51 -1.46
CA PRO A 83 10.41 -5.70 -1.56
C PRO A 83 10.42 -6.28 -2.97
N VAL A 84 10.47 -7.59 -3.07
CA VAL A 84 10.47 -8.31 -4.34
C VAL A 84 9.22 -8.01 -5.15
N LEU A 85 8.06 -7.88 -4.49
CA LEU A 85 6.79 -7.53 -5.15
C LEU A 85 6.94 -6.27 -6.02
N LEU A 86 7.37 -5.16 -5.44
CA LEU A 86 7.48 -3.89 -6.19
C LEU A 86 8.58 -3.94 -7.24
N SER A 87 9.69 -4.60 -6.94
CA SER A 87 10.79 -4.77 -7.89
C SER A 87 10.35 -5.57 -9.12
N GLU A 88 9.60 -6.66 -8.94
CA GLU A 88 9.10 -7.47 -10.04
C GLU A 88 7.98 -6.77 -10.83
N LEU A 89 7.07 -6.05 -10.17
CA LEU A 89 6.07 -5.24 -10.87
C LEU A 89 6.72 -4.22 -11.80
N ARG A 90 7.72 -3.48 -11.31
CA ARG A 90 8.45 -2.50 -12.14
C ARG A 90 9.17 -3.14 -13.32
N LYS A 91 9.87 -4.26 -13.11
CA LYS A 91 10.54 -5.04 -14.18
C LYS A 91 9.55 -5.51 -15.25
N ASN A 92 8.32 -5.81 -14.86
CA ASN A 92 7.27 -6.23 -15.77
C ASN A 92 6.52 -5.08 -16.44
N GLY A 93 6.92 -3.84 -16.19
CA GLY A 93 6.40 -2.65 -16.88
C GLY A 93 5.25 -1.96 -16.17
N TYR A 94 5.07 -2.18 -14.86
CA TYR A 94 4.13 -1.40 -14.06
C TYR A 94 4.72 -0.03 -13.68
N GLU A 95 3.88 0.99 -13.76
CA GLU A 95 4.11 2.25 -13.05
C GLU A 95 3.66 2.05 -11.59
N VAL A 96 4.62 2.19 -10.66
CA VAL A 96 4.39 1.90 -9.23
C VAL A 96 4.42 3.19 -8.44
N GLN A 97 3.34 3.47 -7.68
CA GLN A 97 3.26 4.63 -6.80
C GLN A 97 2.60 4.29 -5.46
N ALA A 98 2.92 5.10 -4.43
CA ALA A 98 2.32 5.05 -3.11
C ALA A 98 1.77 6.41 -2.71
N PHE A 99 0.56 6.43 -2.15
CA PHE A 99 -0.18 7.59 -1.70
C PHE A 99 -0.51 7.38 -0.23
N SER A 100 0.05 8.18 0.65
CA SER A 100 -0.09 8.00 2.09
C SER A 100 -0.51 9.29 2.74
N SER A 101 -1.55 9.26 3.56
CA SER A 101 -1.94 10.37 4.41
C SER A 101 -0.98 10.57 5.59
N SER A 102 -0.32 9.50 6.03
CA SER A 102 0.76 9.57 7.01
C SER A 102 2.11 9.84 6.37
N GLN A 103 3.02 10.40 7.17
CA GLN A 103 4.40 10.58 6.74
C GLN A 103 5.11 9.23 6.58
N LEU A 104 5.86 9.07 5.49
CA LEU A 104 6.62 7.85 5.24
C LEU A 104 8.02 7.83 5.88
N TYR A 105 8.34 8.84 6.70
CA TYR A 105 9.59 8.90 7.45
C TYR A 105 9.55 8.12 8.76
N ARG A 106 8.37 7.97 9.36
CA ARG A 106 8.15 7.21 10.59
C ARG A 106 6.77 6.52 10.53
N PRO A 107 6.73 5.20 10.30
CA PRO A 107 7.87 4.28 10.06
C PRO A 107 8.63 4.61 8.78
N GLU A 108 9.91 4.23 8.72
CA GLU A 108 10.85 4.58 7.65
C GLU A 108 10.58 3.83 6.34
N PHE A 109 9.33 3.84 5.86
CA PHE A 109 8.91 3.11 4.66
C PHE A 109 9.63 3.58 3.39
N TYR A 110 10.06 4.84 3.33
CA TYR A 110 10.85 5.36 2.22
C TYR A 110 12.24 4.73 2.11
N GLN A 111 12.76 4.13 3.20
CA GLN A 111 14.08 3.48 3.23
C GLN A 111 14.03 1.97 2.97
N ASN A 112 12.85 1.37 2.93
CA ASN A 112 12.71 -0.06 2.67
C ASN A 112 11.55 -0.36 1.72
N VAL A 113 10.29 -0.28 2.17
CA VAL A 113 9.12 -0.69 1.38
C VAL A 113 9.05 0.06 0.05
N PHE A 114 9.25 1.37 0.07
CA PHE A 114 9.13 2.23 -1.10
C PHE A 114 10.46 2.81 -1.60
N LEU A 115 11.58 2.18 -1.22
CA LEU A 115 12.94 2.64 -1.54
C LEU A 115 13.15 2.92 -3.03
N ASP A 116 12.59 2.08 -3.92
CA ASP A 116 12.80 2.16 -5.35
C ASP A 116 11.69 2.93 -6.09
N ILE A 117 10.75 3.55 -5.39
CA ILE A 117 9.70 4.34 -6.07
C ILE A 117 10.26 5.71 -6.46
N PRO A 118 10.32 6.03 -7.76
CA PRO A 118 10.80 7.33 -8.20
C PRO A 118 9.78 8.43 -7.81
N ASN A 119 10.29 9.59 -7.40
CA ASN A 119 9.47 10.74 -7.02
C ASN A 119 8.41 10.42 -5.95
N LEU A 120 8.74 9.51 -5.02
CA LEU A 120 7.86 9.15 -3.93
C LEU A 120 7.46 10.38 -3.13
N ARG A 121 6.17 10.63 -3.04
CA ARG A 121 5.62 11.64 -2.13
C ARG A 121 5.63 11.08 -0.70
N THR A 122 6.39 11.71 0.18
CA THR A 122 6.63 11.22 1.53
C THR A 122 5.71 11.80 2.60
N LYS A 123 4.85 12.77 2.24
CA LYS A 123 3.85 13.35 3.14
C LYS A 123 2.65 13.88 2.36
N SER A 124 1.47 13.88 2.97
CA SER A 124 0.28 14.57 2.50
C SER A 124 0.11 15.92 3.18
N TYR A 125 -0.65 16.80 2.55
CA TYR A 125 -0.95 18.13 3.05
C TYR A 125 -2.33 18.14 3.72
N GLY A 126 -2.45 18.89 4.82
CA GLY A 126 -3.67 19.06 5.59
C GLY A 126 -3.36 19.22 7.08
N ASP A 127 -4.21 19.98 7.76
CA ASP A 127 -4.06 20.30 9.18
C ASP A 127 -4.54 19.13 10.08
N ASN A 128 -5.38 18.27 9.54
CA ASN A 128 -5.92 17.11 10.24
C ASN A 128 -5.85 15.85 9.36
N SER A 129 -6.14 14.68 9.93
CA SER A 129 -6.07 13.39 9.25
C SER A 129 -7.05 13.27 8.08
N HIS A 130 -8.25 13.82 8.22
CA HIS A 130 -9.25 13.83 7.15
C HIS A 130 -8.79 14.61 5.92
N GLU A 131 -8.19 15.77 6.11
CA GLU A 131 -7.65 16.57 5.01
C GLU A 131 -6.48 15.85 4.32
N ARG A 132 -5.60 15.19 5.11
CA ARG A 132 -4.49 14.40 4.57
C ARG A 132 -4.96 13.17 3.79
N ASP A 133 -6.01 12.49 4.26
CA ASP A 133 -6.63 11.40 3.51
C ASP A 133 -7.17 11.90 2.17
N ASN A 134 -7.89 13.04 2.16
CA ASN A 134 -8.43 13.64 0.94
C ASN A 134 -7.33 14.05 -0.05
N ASP A 135 -6.22 14.60 0.44
CA ASP A 135 -5.07 14.97 -0.36
C ASP A 135 -4.38 13.74 -0.98
N ALA A 136 -4.21 12.66 -0.22
CA ALA A 136 -3.68 11.40 -0.73
C ALA A 136 -4.61 10.76 -1.78
N ILE A 137 -5.93 10.78 -1.54
CA ILE A 137 -6.94 10.27 -2.48
C ILE A 137 -6.97 11.10 -3.77
N LYS A 138 -6.82 12.42 -3.68
CA LYS A 138 -6.75 13.28 -4.86
C LYS A 138 -5.57 12.90 -5.75
N ASP A 139 -4.37 12.80 -5.18
CA ASP A 139 -3.17 12.41 -5.93
C ASP A 139 -3.29 11.01 -6.53
N PHE A 140 -3.89 10.07 -5.80
CA PHE A 140 -4.19 8.73 -6.32
C PHE A 140 -5.13 8.80 -7.54
N LYS A 141 -6.20 9.60 -7.47
CA LYS A 141 -7.14 9.78 -8.60
C LYS A 141 -6.44 10.40 -9.81
N ASP A 142 -5.63 11.42 -9.60
CA ASP A 142 -4.85 12.06 -10.65
C ASP A 142 -3.86 11.07 -11.29
N PHE A 143 -3.17 10.27 -10.49
CA PHE A 143 -2.31 9.20 -10.97
C PHE A 143 -3.08 8.20 -11.85
N MET A 144 -4.25 7.72 -11.38
CA MET A 144 -5.05 6.75 -12.15
C MET A 144 -5.63 7.33 -13.44
N ALA A 145 -5.99 8.62 -13.46
CA ALA A 145 -6.53 9.30 -14.63
C ALA A 145 -5.48 9.60 -15.71
N ASN A 146 -4.21 9.74 -15.32
CA ASN A 146 -3.13 10.02 -16.26
C ASN A 146 -2.91 8.85 -17.24
N LYS A 147 -2.47 9.17 -18.47
CA LYS A 147 -2.07 8.15 -19.43
C LYS A 147 -0.89 7.32 -18.89
N ASN A 148 -0.81 6.07 -19.31
CA ASN A 148 0.22 5.12 -18.83
C ASN A 148 1.66 5.45 -19.29
N ASN A 149 1.90 6.48 -20.09
CA ASN A 149 3.23 7.00 -20.50
C ASN A 149 4.27 5.90 -20.84
N GLY A 150 3.85 4.85 -21.56
CA GLY A 150 4.70 3.73 -21.94
C GLY A 150 4.69 2.56 -20.95
N TYR A 151 4.07 2.69 -19.78
CA TYR A 151 3.84 1.58 -18.85
C TYR A 151 2.69 0.67 -19.33
N LYS A 152 2.75 -0.60 -18.97
CA LYS A 152 1.74 -1.61 -19.33
C LYS A 152 0.50 -1.54 -18.43
N ALA A 153 0.70 -1.23 -17.15
CA ALA A 153 -0.34 -1.07 -16.14
C ALA A 153 0.16 -0.24 -14.96
N LYS A 154 -0.73 0.04 -14.01
CA LYS A 154 -0.43 0.79 -12.79
C LYS A 154 -0.56 -0.08 -11.55
N PHE A 155 0.35 0.10 -10.61
CA PHE A 155 0.23 -0.35 -9.24
C PHE A 155 0.13 0.86 -8.33
N ALA A 156 -0.92 0.92 -7.51
CA ALA A 156 -1.12 1.96 -6.52
C ALA A 156 -1.27 1.36 -5.12
N PHE A 157 -0.54 1.89 -4.16
CA PHE A 157 -0.79 1.66 -2.74
C PHE A 157 -1.35 2.94 -2.14
N VAL A 158 -2.53 2.85 -1.51
CA VAL A 158 -3.19 3.97 -0.84
C VAL A 158 -3.30 3.64 0.63
N PHE A 159 -2.71 4.48 1.48
CA PHE A 159 -2.74 4.34 2.93
C PHE A 159 -3.51 5.50 3.55
N LEU A 160 -4.60 5.19 4.26
CA LEU A 160 -5.50 6.15 4.89
C LEU A 160 -5.41 6.02 6.41
N ASP A 161 -5.19 7.14 7.09
CA ASP A 161 -4.84 7.21 8.51
C ASP A 161 -5.92 7.88 9.38
N GLN A 162 -7.03 8.32 8.79
CA GLN A 162 -8.05 9.07 9.54
C GLN A 162 -8.58 8.31 10.75
N LEU A 163 -8.83 7.00 10.64
CA LEU A 163 -9.37 6.21 11.75
C LEU A 163 -8.39 6.06 12.91
N HIS A 164 -7.08 6.11 12.65
CA HIS A 164 -6.06 6.06 13.70
C HIS A 164 -6.13 7.27 14.64
N SER A 165 -6.53 8.42 14.16
CA SER A 165 -6.65 9.66 14.95
C SER A 165 -7.94 9.74 15.77
N LEU A 166 -8.85 8.78 15.65
CA LEU A 166 -10.09 8.71 16.41
C LEU A 166 -9.98 7.78 17.64
N GLN A 167 -8.83 7.16 17.85
CA GLN A 167 -8.50 6.36 19.02
C GLN A 167 -7.75 7.22 20.05
#